data_62fe705080d7cecb0e494880f51ed92c
#
_entry.id   62fe705080d7cecb0e494880f51ed92c
#
_cell.length_a   1.000
_cell.length_b   1.000
_cell.length_c   1.000
_cell.angle_alpha   90.00
_cell.angle_beta   90.00
_cell.angle_gamma   90.00
#
_symmetry.space_group_name_H-M   'P 1'
#
loop_
_entity.id
_entity.type
_entity.pdbx_description
1 polymer ?
#
loop_
_entity_poly.entity_id
_entity_poly.type
_entity_poly.pdbx_seq_one_letter_code
_entity_poly.pdbx_strand_id
1 'polypeptide(L)'
;MIARRFILLFSFFSAVYGQNGGLNTFSFLQFSNSARVEALGGYTIALNDDDATLGISNPASINLQHHGQLNLNYVNYFADSDYGFSSYSHHLKNIGTFTGSICFANYGKFEYADAAGQRNGNTFSANDLLLQGGLSRQLDSSFSIGANLKLAGSFLESYNAFGIAVDLGMNYQNRAKGFGAGLVIENLGYQIKGYTQGNRESLPLAAHIGISKKLGHAPFRFNFTYHDLQKWDLTYFDVSTQQTVDPITGQSIPLDEPGFITHFFHHIVIGTELLLSKNFHLRLGYDFKNRYELKPSIRPGTTGISWGVGFKIKKFKFNYANSKYHFSGTSNHITISTQIGGKPKIDGFYRQD
;
A
#
# COMPACT_ATOMS: atom_id res chain seq x y z
N MET A 1 39.57 3.78 -4.48
CA MET A 1 39.03 5.16 -4.48
C MET A 1 37.51 5.23 -4.65
N ILE A 2 36.78 4.13 -4.90
CA ILE A 2 35.32 4.09 -5.12
C ILE A 2 34.54 3.96 -3.80
N ALA A 3 35.10 3.33 -2.77
CA ALA A 3 34.44 3.12 -1.47
C ALA A 3 34.22 4.38 -0.62
N ARG A 4 34.94 5.46 -0.88
CA ARG A 4 34.85 6.71 -0.09
C ARG A 4 33.71 7.65 -0.53
N ARG A 5 33.12 7.43 -1.70
CA ARG A 5 32.01 8.28 -2.22
C ARG A 5 30.61 7.79 -1.85
N PHE A 6 30.49 6.58 -1.33
CA PHE A 6 29.19 6.01 -0.92
C PHE A 6 28.75 6.41 0.52
N ILE A 7 29.67 6.87 1.35
CA ILE A 7 29.39 7.21 2.75
C ILE A 7 28.76 8.62 2.92
N LEU A 8 28.89 9.49 1.92
CA LEU A 8 28.39 10.87 1.97
C LEU A 8 26.91 11.04 1.62
N LEU A 9 26.25 10.00 1.10
CA LEU A 9 24.82 10.06 0.74
C LEU A 9 23.87 9.65 1.89
N PHE A 10 24.41 9.16 3.01
CA PHE A 10 23.62 8.67 4.15
C PHE A 10 23.38 9.72 5.25
N SER A 11 23.97 10.92 5.13
CA SER A 11 23.97 11.92 6.21
C SER A 11 22.85 12.95 6.14
N PHE A 12 21.88 12.83 5.21
CA PHE A 12 20.82 13.82 5.03
C PHE A 12 19.42 13.38 5.50
N PHE A 13 19.32 12.28 6.24
CA PHE A 13 18.06 11.92 6.91
C PHE A 13 17.96 12.58 8.30
N SER A 14 17.93 13.89 8.33
CA SER A 14 17.57 14.63 9.55
C SER A 14 16.05 14.63 9.69
N ALA A 15 15.58 13.84 10.65
CA ALA A 15 14.33 13.97 11.42
C ALA A 15 13.22 14.86 10.82
N VAL A 16 12.41 14.31 9.92
CA VAL A 16 11.06 14.82 9.74
C VAL A 16 10.18 14.09 10.76
N TYR A 17 9.89 14.72 11.88
CA TYR A 17 8.90 14.26 12.83
C TYR A 17 7.52 14.48 12.22
N GLY A 18 6.98 13.48 11.53
CA GLY A 18 5.60 13.45 11.08
C GLY A 18 4.75 12.74 12.12
N GLN A 19 3.62 13.34 12.50
CA GLN A 19 2.64 12.71 13.39
C GLN A 19 1.80 11.67 12.63
N ASN A 20 1.36 10.60 13.29
CA ASN A 20 0.51 9.54 12.71
C ASN A 20 -0.97 9.85 12.86
N GLY A 21 -1.76 9.50 11.82
CA GLY A 21 -3.21 9.41 11.86
C GLY A 21 -3.98 10.73 11.68
N GLY A 22 -4.82 10.81 10.66
CA GLY A 22 -5.75 11.93 10.43
C GLY A 22 -5.14 13.27 10.05
N LEU A 23 -3.82 13.33 9.84
CA LEU A 23 -3.05 14.57 9.71
C LEU A 23 -2.66 14.90 8.27
N ASN A 24 -2.92 14.00 7.33
CA ASN A 24 -2.58 14.20 5.92
C ASN A 24 -3.85 14.20 5.07
N THR A 25 -4.06 15.26 4.33
CA THR A 25 -5.16 15.38 3.35
C THR A 25 -5.23 14.20 2.38
N PHE A 26 -4.06 13.63 2.00
CA PHE A 26 -3.97 12.57 0.99
C PHE A 26 -3.66 11.19 1.59
N SER A 27 -4.22 10.83 2.74
CA SER A 27 -4.04 9.51 3.38
C SER A 27 -4.47 8.34 2.47
N PHE A 28 -5.39 8.57 1.53
CA PHE A 28 -5.84 7.57 0.56
C PHE A 28 -4.73 7.08 -0.40
N LEU A 29 -3.61 7.81 -0.51
CA LEU A 29 -2.44 7.36 -1.27
C LEU A 29 -1.78 6.09 -0.68
N GLN A 30 -2.12 5.73 0.57
CA GLN A 30 -1.65 4.53 1.25
C GLN A 30 -2.64 3.36 1.18
N PHE A 31 -3.79 3.51 0.50
CA PHE A 31 -4.77 2.44 0.38
C PHE A 31 -4.23 1.30 -0.48
N SER A 32 -4.50 0.07 -0.04
CA SER A 32 -4.17 -1.12 -0.83
C SER A 32 -5.12 -1.25 -2.03
N ASN A 33 -4.59 -1.16 -3.23
CA ASN A 33 -5.33 -1.15 -4.49
C ASN A 33 -5.39 -2.53 -5.18
N SER A 34 -5.13 -3.61 -4.44
CA SER A 34 -5.15 -4.98 -4.95
C SER A 34 -5.60 -5.96 -3.88
N ALA A 35 -6.59 -6.79 -4.19
CA ALA A 35 -7.01 -7.86 -3.30
C ALA A 35 -5.87 -8.83 -2.96
N ARG A 36 -4.92 -9.04 -3.88
CA ARG A 36 -3.76 -9.89 -3.62
C ARG A 36 -2.81 -9.26 -2.62
N VAL A 37 -2.50 -7.98 -2.77
CA VAL A 37 -1.62 -7.24 -1.86
C VAL A 37 -2.25 -7.20 -0.47
N GLU A 38 -3.55 -6.90 -0.41
CA GLU A 38 -4.31 -6.86 0.84
C GLU A 38 -4.32 -8.21 1.57
N ALA A 39 -4.54 -9.31 0.84
CA ALA A 39 -4.50 -10.66 1.41
C ALA A 39 -3.14 -11.06 2.00
N LEU A 40 -2.08 -10.33 1.64
CA LEU A 40 -0.71 -10.54 2.12
C LEU A 40 -0.29 -9.53 3.20
N GLY A 41 -1.24 -8.78 3.76
CA GLY A 41 -1.01 -7.82 4.83
C GLY A 41 -0.89 -6.36 4.35
N GLY A 42 -1.27 -6.04 3.11
CA GLY A 42 -1.25 -4.68 2.58
C GLY A 42 0.08 -4.25 1.93
N TYR A 43 1.16 -4.99 2.14
CA TYR A 43 2.49 -4.64 1.62
C TYR A 43 3.15 -5.81 0.87
N THR A 44 3.58 -5.58 -0.38
CA THR A 44 4.28 -6.59 -1.20
C THR A 44 5.35 -5.96 -2.07
N ILE A 45 6.47 -5.60 -1.48
CA ILE A 45 7.51 -4.79 -2.11
C ILE A 45 8.43 -5.62 -3.03
N ALA A 46 8.62 -6.91 -2.72
CA ALA A 46 9.60 -7.78 -3.39
C ALA A 46 8.99 -8.75 -4.41
N LEU A 47 7.65 -8.77 -4.57
CA LEU A 47 7.01 -9.62 -5.56
C LEU A 47 7.17 -9.06 -6.98
N ASN A 48 7.53 -9.95 -7.91
CA ASN A 48 7.61 -9.61 -9.32
C ASN A 48 7.25 -10.87 -10.14
N ASP A 49 5.99 -10.96 -10.53
CA ASP A 49 5.47 -12.07 -11.35
C ASP A 49 4.51 -11.54 -12.44
N ASP A 50 3.45 -12.27 -12.79
CA ASP A 50 2.52 -11.94 -13.86
C ASP A 50 1.31 -11.08 -13.42
N ASP A 51 1.38 -10.42 -12.26
CA ASP A 51 0.32 -9.58 -11.71
C ASP A 51 0.71 -8.10 -11.72
N ALA A 52 0.13 -7.33 -12.66
CA ALA A 52 0.45 -5.91 -12.81
C ALA A 52 -0.04 -5.02 -11.65
N THR A 53 -0.92 -5.52 -10.77
CA THR A 53 -1.34 -4.76 -9.59
C THR A 53 -0.20 -4.53 -8.59
N LEU A 54 0.86 -5.35 -8.66
CA LEU A 54 2.07 -5.19 -7.85
C LEU A 54 2.83 -3.89 -8.13
N GLY A 55 2.65 -3.30 -9.33
CA GLY A 55 3.27 -2.03 -9.70
C GLY A 55 2.79 -0.82 -8.91
N ILE A 56 1.71 -0.97 -8.17
CA ILE A 56 1.20 0.06 -7.26
C ILE A 56 2.08 0.12 -6.01
N SER A 57 2.39 -1.05 -5.45
CA SER A 57 3.24 -1.18 -4.26
C SER A 57 4.74 -1.01 -4.58
N ASN A 58 5.16 -1.34 -5.80
CA ASN A 58 6.53 -1.12 -6.25
C ASN A 58 6.54 -0.96 -7.78
N PRO A 59 6.78 0.24 -8.32
CA PRO A 59 6.78 0.47 -9.76
C PRO A 59 7.77 -0.41 -10.52
N ALA A 60 8.87 -0.85 -9.88
CA ALA A 60 9.85 -1.76 -10.49
C ALA A 60 9.33 -3.21 -10.68
N SER A 61 8.17 -3.55 -10.11
CA SER A 61 7.54 -4.87 -10.29
C SER A 61 6.83 -5.03 -11.63
N ILE A 62 6.59 -3.93 -12.35
CA ILE A 62 6.00 -3.98 -13.69
C ILE A 62 7.04 -4.48 -14.70
N ASN A 63 6.62 -5.42 -15.55
CA ASN A 63 7.51 -6.06 -16.51
C ASN A 63 6.80 -6.35 -17.85
N LEU A 64 7.51 -6.94 -18.81
CA LEU A 64 6.99 -7.28 -20.14
C LEU A 64 5.73 -8.17 -20.12
N GLN A 65 5.57 -9.04 -19.12
CA GLN A 65 4.41 -9.95 -19.04
C GLN A 65 3.10 -9.19 -18.81
N HIS A 66 3.17 -7.96 -18.33
CA HIS A 66 2.01 -7.10 -18.07
C HIS A 66 1.51 -6.35 -19.31
N HIS A 67 2.14 -6.54 -20.49
CA HIS A 67 1.66 -5.93 -21.73
C HIS A 67 0.19 -6.28 -22.00
N GLY A 68 -0.64 -5.26 -22.20
CA GLY A 68 -2.08 -5.42 -22.43
C GLY A 68 -2.88 -5.87 -21.21
N GLN A 69 -2.32 -5.86 -20.00
CA GLN A 69 -3.05 -6.23 -18.80
C GLN A 69 -3.91 -5.05 -18.32
N LEU A 70 -5.21 -5.32 -18.19
CA LEU A 70 -6.20 -4.46 -17.55
C LEU A 70 -6.55 -5.04 -16.19
N ASN A 71 -6.53 -4.21 -15.16
CA ASN A 71 -6.91 -4.58 -13.80
C ASN A 71 -8.01 -3.64 -13.33
N LEU A 72 -9.00 -4.21 -12.64
CA LEU A 72 -10.08 -3.51 -11.97
C LEU A 72 -10.13 -4.02 -10.54
N ASN A 73 -10.07 -3.11 -9.59
CA ASN A 73 -10.21 -3.43 -8.17
C ASN A 73 -11.34 -2.59 -7.58
N TYR A 74 -12.16 -3.22 -6.77
CA TYR A 74 -13.20 -2.58 -6.00
C TYR A 74 -13.08 -3.02 -4.54
N VAL A 75 -13.21 -2.05 -3.65
CA VAL A 75 -13.14 -2.26 -2.22
C VAL A 75 -14.37 -1.67 -1.57
N ASN A 76 -15.11 -2.54 -0.90
CA ASN A 76 -16.12 -2.14 0.04
C ASN A 76 -15.49 -2.06 1.42
N TYR A 77 -15.44 -0.85 1.94
CA TYR A 77 -14.83 -0.53 3.22
C TYR A 77 -15.94 -0.34 4.27
N PHE A 78 -15.57 -0.11 5.52
CA PHE A 78 -16.55 0.18 6.56
C PHE A 78 -17.09 1.62 6.45
N ALA A 79 -18.20 1.92 7.18
CA ALA A 79 -18.84 3.24 7.26
C ALA A 79 -19.25 3.81 5.89
N ASP A 80 -19.86 2.97 5.03
CA ASP A 80 -20.35 3.34 3.69
C ASP A 80 -19.27 3.95 2.77
N SER A 81 -18.00 3.65 3.06
CA SER A 81 -16.89 4.09 2.22
C SER A 81 -16.55 3.01 1.19
N ASP A 82 -16.36 3.45 -0.04
CA ASP A 82 -15.97 2.59 -1.17
C ASP A 82 -14.79 3.20 -1.90
N TYR A 83 -13.89 2.37 -2.40
CA TYR A 83 -12.91 2.84 -3.37
C TYR A 83 -12.68 1.86 -4.50
N GLY A 84 -12.28 2.41 -5.62
CA GLY A 84 -12.02 1.65 -6.82
C GLY A 84 -10.70 2.04 -7.46
N PHE A 85 -10.08 1.07 -8.10
CA PHE A 85 -8.83 1.25 -8.81
C PHE A 85 -8.91 0.55 -10.17
N SER A 86 -8.43 1.23 -11.20
CA SER A 86 -8.27 0.66 -12.54
C SER A 86 -6.88 0.96 -13.06
N SER A 87 -6.24 -0.01 -13.69
CA SER A 87 -4.95 0.19 -14.35
C SER A 87 -4.83 -0.58 -15.65
N TYR A 88 -4.07 -0.02 -16.57
CA TYR A 88 -3.69 -0.64 -17.84
C TYR A 88 -2.19 -0.52 -18.05
N SER A 89 -1.56 -1.63 -18.44
CA SER A 89 -0.12 -1.70 -18.68
C SER A 89 0.19 -1.96 -20.14
N HIS A 90 1.15 -1.22 -20.70
CA HIS A 90 1.59 -1.34 -22.08
C HIS A 90 3.10 -1.32 -22.19
N HIS A 91 3.67 -2.35 -22.82
CA HIS A 91 5.12 -2.42 -23.05
C HIS A 91 5.50 -1.76 -24.37
N LEU A 92 6.46 -0.85 -24.30
CA LEU A 92 7.11 -0.24 -25.46
C LEU A 92 8.52 -0.77 -25.60
N LYS A 93 8.84 -1.29 -26.80
CA LYS A 93 10.15 -1.83 -27.12
C LYS A 93 11.25 -0.78 -26.86
N ASN A 94 12.36 -1.20 -26.25
CA ASN A 94 13.54 -0.39 -25.92
C ASN A 94 13.35 0.70 -24.85
N ILE A 95 12.12 0.97 -24.40
CA ILE A 95 11.83 1.98 -23.37
C ILE A 95 11.53 1.30 -22.05
N GLY A 96 10.53 0.43 -22.02
CA GLY A 96 10.04 -0.22 -20.79
C GLY A 96 8.55 -0.48 -20.82
N THR A 97 7.98 -0.79 -19.69
CA THR A 97 6.53 -1.03 -19.54
C THR A 97 5.90 0.16 -18.83
N PHE A 98 4.96 0.81 -19.51
CA PHE A 98 4.15 1.88 -18.97
C PHE A 98 2.91 1.31 -18.29
N THR A 99 2.45 2.01 -17.24
CA THR A 99 1.18 1.74 -16.57
C THR A 99 0.46 3.05 -16.34
N GLY A 100 -0.77 3.17 -16.84
CA GLY A 100 -1.69 4.25 -16.47
C GLY A 100 -2.71 3.72 -15.48
N SER A 101 -3.03 4.48 -14.45
CA SER A 101 -4.02 4.09 -13.45
C SER A 101 -4.82 5.26 -12.90
N ILE A 102 -6.03 4.95 -12.47
CA ILE A 102 -6.93 5.84 -11.79
C ILE A 102 -7.46 5.15 -10.53
N CYS A 103 -7.50 5.89 -9.42
CA CYS A 103 -8.14 5.46 -8.19
C CYS A 103 -9.13 6.54 -7.76
N PHE A 104 -10.28 6.12 -7.28
CA PHE A 104 -11.26 6.99 -6.63
C PHE A 104 -11.63 6.42 -5.27
N ALA A 105 -11.86 7.28 -4.30
CA ALA A 105 -12.41 6.93 -3.00
C ALA A 105 -13.65 7.80 -2.76
N ASN A 106 -14.72 7.17 -2.28
CA ASN A 106 -15.95 7.82 -1.86
C ASN A 106 -16.15 7.49 -0.38
N TYR A 107 -16.29 8.50 0.44
CA TYR A 107 -16.45 8.35 1.89
C TYR A 107 -17.90 8.42 2.34
N GLY A 108 -18.85 8.34 1.39
CA GLY A 108 -20.28 8.40 1.66
C GLY A 108 -20.81 9.82 1.80
N LYS A 109 -21.94 9.94 2.49
CA LYS A 109 -22.64 11.21 2.72
C LYS A 109 -22.57 11.58 4.20
N PHE A 110 -22.27 12.83 4.47
CA PHE A 110 -22.22 13.41 5.81
C PHE A 110 -23.35 14.42 5.96
N GLU A 111 -24.01 14.43 7.11
CA GLU A 111 -25.03 15.43 7.42
C GLU A 111 -24.42 16.70 7.98
N TYR A 112 -24.94 17.85 7.56
CA TYR A 112 -24.59 19.11 8.17
C TYR A 112 -25.17 19.20 9.60
N ALA A 113 -24.31 19.62 10.53
CA ALA A 113 -24.71 19.98 11.87
C ALA A 113 -24.31 21.43 12.18
N ASP A 114 -25.11 22.14 12.91
CA ASP A 114 -24.76 23.48 13.40
C ASP A 114 -23.83 23.40 14.63
N ALA A 115 -23.40 24.56 15.14
CA ALA A 115 -22.51 24.63 16.31
C ALA A 115 -23.09 24.01 17.58
N ALA A 116 -24.41 23.83 17.66
CA ALA A 116 -25.11 23.15 18.74
C ALA A 116 -25.31 21.64 18.47
N GLY A 117 -24.79 21.13 17.36
CA GLY A 117 -24.91 19.73 16.94
C GLY A 117 -26.27 19.38 16.33
N GLN A 118 -27.13 20.35 16.03
CA GLN A 118 -28.44 20.10 15.42
C GLN A 118 -28.26 19.86 13.91
N ARG A 119 -28.84 18.76 13.44
CA ARG A 119 -28.81 18.37 12.04
C ARG A 119 -29.94 18.99 11.27
N ASN A 120 -29.66 19.57 10.10
CA ASN A 120 -30.67 20.25 9.28
C ASN A 120 -31.17 19.40 8.09
N GLY A 121 -30.74 18.12 7.98
CA GLY A 121 -31.14 17.21 6.93
C GLY A 121 -30.41 17.42 5.59
N ASN A 122 -29.58 18.47 5.45
CA ASN A 122 -28.73 18.66 4.29
C ASN A 122 -27.50 17.73 4.38
N THR A 123 -27.01 17.26 3.24
CA THR A 123 -25.84 16.38 3.19
C THR A 123 -24.78 16.91 2.25
N PHE A 124 -23.51 16.57 2.56
CA PHE A 124 -22.37 16.77 1.68
C PHE A 124 -21.63 15.46 1.47
N SER A 125 -20.74 15.40 0.48
CA SER A 125 -19.90 14.22 0.19
C SER A 125 -18.42 14.57 0.31
N ALA A 126 -17.61 13.53 0.58
CA ALA A 126 -16.16 13.59 0.51
C ALA A 126 -15.68 12.54 -0.48
N ASN A 127 -14.76 12.95 -1.37
CA ASN A 127 -14.23 12.09 -2.43
C ASN A 127 -12.76 12.40 -2.69
N ASP A 128 -11.98 11.37 -3.00
CA ASP A 128 -10.61 11.51 -3.45
C ASP A 128 -10.41 10.90 -4.83
N LEU A 129 -9.49 11.47 -5.60
CA LEU A 129 -9.12 11.03 -6.93
C LEU A 129 -7.60 10.97 -7.07
N LEU A 130 -7.08 9.87 -7.60
CA LEU A 130 -5.68 9.72 -7.99
C LEU A 130 -5.60 9.38 -9.47
N LEU A 131 -4.80 10.16 -10.19
CA LEU A 131 -4.28 9.80 -11.51
C LEU A 131 -2.81 9.45 -11.37
N GLN A 132 -2.42 8.29 -11.90
CA GLN A 132 -1.04 7.80 -11.79
C GLN A 132 -0.54 7.31 -13.14
N GLY A 133 0.65 7.73 -13.52
CA GLY A 133 1.40 7.22 -14.65
C GLY A 133 2.72 6.61 -14.20
N GLY A 134 3.00 5.36 -14.58
CA GLY A 134 4.20 4.64 -14.19
C GLY A 134 5.04 4.19 -15.39
N LEU A 135 6.34 4.08 -15.18
CA LEU A 135 7.30 3.48 -16.09
C LEU A 135 8.22 2.56 -15.33
N SER A 136 8.36 1.34 -15.82
CA SER A 136 9.32 0.36 -15.32
C SER A 136 10.25 -0.10 -16.43
N ARG A 137 11.53 -0.27 -16.08
CA ARG A 137 12.56 -0.78 -16.98
C ARG A 137 13.36 -1.88 -16.33
N GLN A 138 13.46 -2.99 -17.02
CA GLN A 138 14.40 -4.05 -16.67
C GLN A 138 15.81 -3.66 -17.11
N LEU A 139 16.76 -3.66 -16.18
CA LEU A 139 18.16 -3.31 -16.44
C LEU A 139 18.94 -4.53 -16.93
N ASP A 140 18.72 -5.67 -16.29
CA ASP A 140 19.27 -6.97 -16.64
C ASP A 140 18.32 -8.12 -16.26
N SER A 141 18.78 -9.36 -16.28
CA SER A 141 17.95 -10.54 -15.94
C SER A 141 17.43 -10.56 -14.49
N SER A 142 18.05 -9.77 -13.60
CA SER A 142 17.79 -9.80 -12.16
C SER A 142 17.26 -8.46 -11.62
N PHE A 143 17.70 -7.34 -12.17
CA PHE A 143 17.37 -6.00 -11.65
C PHE A 143 16.38 -5.27 -12.54
N SER A 144 15.41 -4.62 -11.89
CA SER A 144 14.49 -3.66 -12.49
C SER A 144 14.37 -2.42 -11.63
N ILE A 145 14.08 -1.29 -12.29
CA ILE A 145 13.77 0.00 -11.66
C ILE A 145 12.46 0.51 -12.21
N GLY A 146 11.79 1.36 -11.44
CA GLY A 146 10.55 1.97 -11.87
C GLY A 146 10.26 3.26 -11.14
N ALA A 147 9.41 4.07 -11.74
CA ALA A 147 8.89 5.29 -11.14
C ALA A 147 7.41 5.46 -11.48
N ASN A 148 6.63 5.99 -10.55
CA ASN A 148 5.27 6.45 -10.75
C ASN A 148 5.21 7.97 -10.53
N LEU A 149 4.45 8.67 -11.36
CA LEU A 149 4.03 10.05 -11.13
C LEU A 149 2.56 10.02 -10.70
N LYS A 150 2.24 10.69 -9.61
CA LYS A 150 0.92 10.74 -8.98
C LYS A 150 0.38 12.17 -8.97
N LEU A 151 -0.86 12.34 -9.39
CA LEU A 151 -1.64 13.57 -9.25
C LEU A 151 -2.84 13.26 -8.38
N ALA A 152 -2.85 13.83 -7.17
CA ALA A 152 -3.88 13.61 -6.16
C ALA A 152 -4.80 14.81 -6.04
N GLY A 153 -6.10 14.57 -6.00
CA GLY A 153 -7.13 15.55 -5.72
C GLY A 153 -8.03 15.06 -4.58
N SER A 154 -8.35 15.94 -3.65
CA SER A 154 -9.27 15.65 -2.56
C SER A 154 -10.34 16.72 -2.50
N PHE A 155 -11.60 16.29 -2.39
CA PHE A 155 -12.79 17.12 -2.47
C PHE A 155 -13.67 16.84 -1.25
N LEU A 156 -13.81 17.83 -0.40
CA LEU A 156 -14.59 17.75 0.83
C LEU A 156 -15.56 18.92 0.87
N GLU A 157 -16.86 18.65 0.68
CA GLU A 157 -17.89 19.68 0.60
C GLU A 157 -17.54 20.73 -0.47
N SER A 158 -17.30 22.00 -0.08
CA SER A 158 -16.86 23.10 -0.93
C SER A 158 -15.34 23.24 -1.03
N TYR A 159 -14.59 22.51 -0.19
CA TYR A 159 -13.14 22.55 -0.14
C TYR A 159 -12.51 21.58 -1.13
N ASN A 160 -11.35 21.97 -1.69
CA ASN A 160 -10.57 21.06 -2.50
C ASN A 160 -9.07 21.26 -2.26
N ALA A 161 -8.33 20.16 -2.37
CA ALA A 161 -6.89 20.13 -2.23
C ALA A 161 -6.26 19.33 -3.38
N PHE A 162 -5.04 19.71 -3.80
CA PHE A 162 -4.31 19.06 -4.88
C PHE A 162 -2.86 18.82 -4.48
N GLY A 163 -2.34 17.65 -4.85
CA GLY A 163 -0.97 17.24 -4.59
C GLY A 163 -0.33 16.56 -5.80
N ILE A 164 1.00 16.58 -5.80
CA ILE A 164 1.83 15.85 -6.77
C ILE A 164 2.87 15.05 -6.02
N ALA A 165 3.09 13.80 -6.42
CA ALA A 165 4.08 12.92 -5.82
C ALA A 165 4.73 12.02 -6.85
N VAL A 166 5.89 11.47 -6.49
CA VAL A 166 6.62 10.46 -7.25
C VAL A 166 6.91 9.29 -6.34
N ASP A 167 6.73 8.07 -6.87
CA ASP A 167 7.27 6.87 -6.25
C ASP A 167 8.48 6.40 -7.03
N LEU A 168 9.49 5.89 -6.33
CA LEU A 168 10.69 5.31 -6.91
C LEU A 168 10.87 3.89 -6.39
N GLY A 169 11.03 2.93 -7.29
CA GLY A 169 11.17 1.52 -6.94
C GLY A 169 12.39 0.86 -7.55
N MET A 170 12.90 -0.14 -6.82
CA MET A 170 13.91 -1.09 -7.27
C MET A 170 13.47 -2.50 -6.91
N ASN A 171 13.73 -3.45 -7.80
CA ASN A 171 13.42 -4.86 -7.55
C ASN A 171 14.58 -5.73 -8.05
N TYR A 172 14.96 -6.70 -7.23
CA TYR A 172 15.91 -7.75 -7.56
C TYR A 172 15.21 -9.10 -7.57
N GLN A 173 15.43 -9.91 -8.60
CA GLN A 173 14.86 -11.24 -8.72
C GLN A 173 15.92 -12.28 -9.09
N ASN A 174 16.04 -13.31 -8.28
CA ASN A 174 16.77 -14.53 -8.62
C ASN A 174 15.77 -15.66 -8.86
N ARG A 175 15.36 -15.83 -10.11
CA ARG A 175 14.31 -16.80 -10.49
C ARG A 175 14.72 -18.23 -10.19
N ALA A 176 16.00 -18.59 -10.41
CA ALA A 176 16.51 -19.93 -10.14
C ALA A 176 16.42 -20.32 -8.65
N LYS A 177 16.63 -19.35 -7.77
CA LYS A 177 16.51 -19.55 -6.31
C LYS A 177 15.12 -19.24 -5.77
N GLY A 178 14.19 -18.75 -6.60
CA GLY A 178 12.87 -18.29 -6.14
C GLY A 178 12.97 -17.18 -5.10
N PHE A 179 13.97 -16.30 -5.18
CA PHE A 179 14.24 -15.23 -4.25
C PHE A 179 14.02 -13.87 -4.91
N GLY A 180 13.35 -12.96 -4.21
CA GLY A 180 13.18 -11.57 -4.60
C GLY A 180 13.51 -10.63 -3.46
N ALA A 181 13.96 -9.42 -3.80
CA ALA A 181 14.11 -8.31 -2.86
C ALA A 181 13.64 -7.02 -3.54
N GLY A 182 13.07 -6.11 -2.77
CA GLY A 182 12.56 -4.85 -3.29
C GLY A 182 12.78 -3.70 -2.32
N LEU A 183 12.93 -2.51 -2.88
CA LEU A 183 12.98 -1.24 -2.16
C LEU A 183 12.05 -0.27 -2.89
N VAL A 184 11.29 0.51 -2.12
CA VAL A 184 10.45 1.58 -2.66
C VAL A 184 10.47 2.79 -1.75
N ILE A 185 10.44 3.96 -2.36
CA ILE A 185 10.13 5.24 -1.70
C ILE A 185 8.85 5.73 -2.36
N GLU A 186 7.80 5.93 -1.56
CA GLU A 186 6.48 6.30 -2.03
C GLU A 186 6.13 7.72 -1.60
N ASN A 187 5.32 8.39 -2.45
CA ASN A 187 4.73 9.69 -2.16
C ASN A 187 5.75 10.81 -1.89
N LEU A 188 6.91 10.76 -2.55
CA LEU A 188 7.88 11.85 -2.53
C LEU A 188 7.31 13.04 -3.31
N GLY A 189 6.82 14.05 -2.60
CA GLY A 189 6.13 15.16 -3.25
C GLY A 189 5.64 16.22 -2.29
N TYR A 190 4.72 17.04 -2.76
CA TYR A 190 4.15 18.13 -1.97
C TYR A 190 2.72 18.47 -2.35
N GLN A 191 2.01 19.11 -1.45
CA GLN A 191 0.68 19.64 -1.66
C GLN A 191 0.76 20.97 -2.42
N ILE A 192 0.20 21.01 -3.63
CA ILE A 192 0.16 22.20 -4.48
C ILE A 192 -0.84 23.21 -3.90
N LYS A 193 -2.03 22.70 -3.51
CA LYS A 193 -3.12 23.48 -2.92
C LYS A 193 -3.68 22.74 -1.71
N GLY A 194 -3.72 23.40 -0.54
CA GLY A 194 -4.42 22.93 0.64
C GLY A 194 -5.91 23.28 0.63
N TYR A 195 -6.68 22.69 1.53
CA TYR A 195 -8.09 23.03 1.71
C TYR A 195 -8.31 24.48 2.11
N THR A 196 -7.41 25.04 2.91
CA THR A 196 -7.43 26.44 3.34
C THR A 196 -6.19 27.18 2.84
N GLN A 197 -6.33 28.49 2.62
CA GLN A 197 -5.21 29.30 2.16
C GLN A 197 -4.10 29.34 3.23
N GLY A 198 -2.86 29.17 2.77
CA GLY A 198 -1.68 29.26 3.64
C GLY A 198 -1.38 27.99 4.46
N ASN A 199 -2.29 27.01 4.53
CA ASN A 199 -2.05 25.74 5.20
C ASN A 199 -1.77 24.63 4.18
N ARG A 200 -0.53 24.14 4.14
CA ARG A 200 -0.10 22.98 3.33
C ARG A 200 0.39 21.89 4.24
N GLU A 201 -0.13 20.70 4.02
CA GLU A 201 0.23 19.50 4.76
C GLU A 201 1.28 18.70 3.97
N SER A 202 2.09 17.93 4.67
CA SER A 202 3.01 16.97 4.04
C SER A 202 2.23 15.82 3.41
N LEU A 203 2.73 15.27 2.32
CA LEU A 203 2.23 14.01 1.79
C LEU A 203 2.69 12.84 2.69
N PRO A 204 2.00 11.69 2.63
CA PRO A 204 2.35 10.50 3.41
C PRO A 204 3.59 9.81 2.79
N LEU A 205 4.76 10.46 2.88
CA LEU A 205 6.05 9.91 2.45
C LEU A 205 6.33 8.63 3.21
N ALA A 206 6.66 7.56 2.48
CA ALA A 206 6.99 6.28 3.06
C ALA A 206 8.15 5.60 2.31
N ALA A 207 8.97 4.85 3.04
CA ALA A 207 10.00 4.01 2.46
C ALA A 207 9.88 2.59 3.00
N HIS A 208 9.98 1.60 2.11
CA HIS A 208 9.74 0.20 2.43
C HIS A 208 10.82 -0.68 1.79
N ILE A 209 11.20 -1.74 2.50
CA ILE A 209 12.05 -2.80 1.97
C ILE A 209 11.35 -4.14 2.17
N GLY A 210 11.53 -5.05 1.22
CA GLY A 210 10.90 -6.37 1.32
C GLY A 210 11.76 -7.45 0.72
N ILE A 211 11.51 -8.68 1.16
CA ILE A 211 12.05 -9.89 0.57
C ILE A 211 10.94 -10.90 0.31
N SER A 212 11.11 -11.71 -0.71
CA SER A 212 10.21 -12.82 -1.02
C SER A 212 10.99 -14.09 -1.28
N LYS A 213 10.43 -15.22 -0.87
CA LYS A 213 11.02 -16.54 -1.08
C LYS A 213 9.95 -17.55 -1.45
N LYS A 214 10.03 -18.06 -2.68
CA LYS A 214 9.28 -19.24 -3.11
C LYS A 214 10.11 -20.49 -2.82
N LEU A 215 9.51 -21.46 -2.16
CA LEU A 215 10.17 -22.75 -1.89
C LEU A 215 10.18 -23.62 -3.13
N GLY A 216 11.31 -24.34 -3.38
CA GLY A 216 11.47 -25.17 -4.57
C GLY A 216 10.67 -26.48 -4.50
N HIS A 217 10.53 -27.05 -3.31
CA HIS A 217 9.90 -28.36 -3.09
C HIS A 217 8.56 -28.30 -2.35
N ALA A 218 8.07 -27.10 -2.06
CA ALA A 218 6.78 -26.90 -1.42
C ALA A 218 6.02 -25.76 -2.09
N PRO A 219 4.69 -25.80 -2.13
CA PRO A 219 3.87 -24.81 -2.82
C PRO A 219 3.70 -23.51 -2.02
N PHE A 220 4.72 -23.10 -1.28
CA PHE A 220 4.69 -21.89 -0.46
C PHE A 220 5.60 -20.81 -1.02
N ARG A 221 5.10 -19.57 -0.93
CA ARG A 221 5.87 -18.36 -1.09
C ARG A 221 5.65 -17.46 0.11
N PHE A 222 6.74 -17.02 0.73
CA PHE A 222 6.73 -16.10 1.86
C PHE A 222 7.15 -14.71 1.40
N ASN A 223 6.53 -13.71 2.00
CA ASN A 223 6.88 -12.30 1.87
C ASN A 223 7.13 -11.74 3.25
N PHE A 224 8.20 -10.95 3.37
CA PHE A 224 8.50 -10.16 4.54
C PHE A 224 8.71 -8.73 4.08
N THR A 225 7.97 -7.80 4.65
CA THR A 225 8.14 -6.38 4.39
C THR A 225 8.40 -5.66 5.69
N TYR A 226 9.42 -4.80 5.67
CA TYR A 226 9.67 -3.81 6.70
C TYR A 226 9.27 -2.46 6.11
N HIS A 227 8.20 -1.88 6.64
CA HIS A 227 7.60 -0.66 6.12
C HIS A 227 7.92 0.55 6.99
N ASP A 228 7.71 1.76 6.46
CA ASP A 228 7.90 3.05 7.12
C ASP A 228 9.31 3.26 7.70
N LEU A 229 10.35 2.91 6.91
CA LEU A 229 11.77 3.05 7.27
C LEU A 229 12.17 4.46 7.76
N GLN A 230 11.44 5.50 7.32
CA GLN A 230 11.69 6.90 7.63
C GLN A 230 11.24 7.30 9.04
N LYS A 231 10.45 6.49 9.72
CA LYS A 231 9.89 6.80 11.02
C LYS A 231 10.04 5.60 11.94
N TRP A 232 10.75 5.75 13.06
CA TRP A 232 10.99 4.65 14.01
C TRP A 232 9.78 4.36 14.88
N ASP A 233 9.11 5.40 15.39
CA ASP A 233 7.93 5.26 16.23
C ASP A 233 6.66 5.40 15.36
N LEU A 234 5.98 4.29 15.14
CA LEU A 234 4.71 4.21 14.42
C LEU A 234 3.50 4.23 15.36
N THR A 235 3.70 4.32 16.66
CA THR A 235 2.62 4.25 17.65
C THR A 235 1.71 5.46 17.54
N TYR A 236 0.42 5.23 17.53
CA TYR A 236 -0.56 6.29 17.67
C TYR A 236 -0.82 6.56 19.15
N PHE A 237 -0.50 7.76 19.61
CA PHE A 237 -0.86 8.22 20.93
C PHE A 237 -2.15 9.04 20.86
N ASP A 238 -3.21 8.50 21.42
CA ASP A 238 -4.42 9.28 21.66
C ASP A 238 -4.19 10.18 22.88
N VAL A 239 -4.14 11.50 22.64
CA VAL A 239 -3.95 12.51 23.68
C VAL A 239 -5.07 12.44 24.74
N SER A 240 -6.26 11.94 24.39
CA SER A 240 -7.38 11.81 25.32
C SER A 240 -7.17 10.67 26.33
N THR A 241 -6.35 9.67 26.01
CA THR A 241 -6.00 8.56 26.91
C THR A 241 -4.77 8.84 27.79
N GLN A 242 -4.07 9.95 27.56
CA GLN A 242 -2.86 10.31 28.30
C GLN A 242 -3.06 10.67 29.79
N GLN A 243 -4.28 10.79 30.25
CA GLN A 243 -4.60 11.06 31.66
C GLN A 243 -5.55 10.01 32.23
N THR A 244 -5.11 8.76 32.30
CA THR A 244 -5.75 7.83 33.22
C THR A 244 -5.30 8.24 34.63
N VAL A 245 -6.11 9.06 35.27
CA VAL A 245 -5.89 9.43 36.67
C VAL A 245 -6.45 8.28 37.52
N ASP A 246 -5.66 7.74 38.41
CA ASP A 246 -6.13 6.79 39.42
C ASP A 246 -7.27 7.45 40.22
N PRO A 247 -8.49 6.92 40.15
CA PRO A 247 -9.65 7.54 40.81
C PRO A 247 -9.54 7.55 42.35
N ILE A 248 -8.60 6.80 42.94
CA ILE A 248 -8.40 6.71 44.39
C ILE A 248 -7.30 7.65 44.84
N THR A 249 -6.19 7.72 44.09
CA THR A 249 -5.00 8.49 44.51
C THR A 249 -4.88 9.84 43.85
N GLY A 250 -5.65 10.11 42.77
CA GLY A 250 -5.57 11.34 41.97
C GLY A 250 -4.25 11.48 41.19
N GLN A 251 -3.39 10.45 41.19
CA GLN A 251 -2.13 10.48 40.45
C GLN A 251 -2.32 10.03 39.01
N SER A 252 -1.66 10.70 38.07
CA SER A 252 -1.61 10.24 36.68
C SER A 252 -0.85 8.91 36.58
N ILE A 253 -1.50 7.88 36.06
CA ILE A 253 -0.87 6.59 35.76
C ILE A 253 -0.06 6.79 34.48
N PRO A 254 1.29 6.60 34.52
CA PRO A 254 2.09 6.65 33.30
C PRO A 254 1.60 5.55 32.33
N LEU A 255 1.38 5.92 31.07
CA LEU A 255 1.14 4.93 30.00
C LEU A 255 2.44 4.15 29.79
N ASP A 256 2.34 2.83 29.71
CA ASP A 256 3.46 1.97 29.31
C ASP A 256 3.87 2.34 27.87
N GLU A 257 4.98 3.04 27.71
CA GLU A 257 5.55 3.32 26.40
C GLU A 257 6.04 2.00 25.77
N PRO A 258 5.71 1.74 24.49
CA PRO A 258 6.19 0.55 23.81
C PRO A 258 7.71 0.49 23.81
N GLY A 259 8.29 -0.64 24.19
CA GLY A 259 9.74 -0.83 24.16
C GLY A 259 10.27 -1.01 22.72
N PHE A 260 11.61 -0.98 22.57
CA PHE A 260 12.30 -1.16 21.29
C PHE A 260 11.82 -2.34 20.45
N ILE A 261 11.58 -3.50 21.07
CA ILE A 261 11.11 -4.71 20.38
C ILE A 261 9.71 -4.49 19.77
N THR A 262 8.82 -3.82 20.49
CA THR A 262 7.47 -3.52 20.01
C THR A 262 7.53 -2.58 18.81
N HIS A 263 8.32 -1.49 18.88
CA HIS A 263 8.53 -0.59 17.74
C HIS A 263 9.10 -1.33 16.54
N PHE A 264 10.08 -2.20 16.72
CA PHE A 264 10.66 -3.00 15.62
C PHE A 264 9.61 -3.88 14.93
N PHE A 265 8.75 -4.56 15.71
CA PHE A 265 7.71 -5.40 15.13
C PHE A 265 6.60 -4.60 14.46
N HIS A 266 6.33 -3.35 14.85
CA HIS A 266 5.34 -2.51 14.18
C HIS A 266 5.65 -2.25 12.70
N HIS A 267 6.90 -2.38 12.30
CA HIS A 267 7.31 -2.25 10.89
C HIS A 267 7.17 -3.53 10.08
N ILE A 268 6.81 -4.65 10.70
CA ILE A 268 6.86 -5.96 10.04
C ILE A 268 5.49 -6.37 9.55
N VAL A 269 5.44 -6.74 8.27
CA VAL A 269 4.32 -7.45 7.67
C VAL A 269 4.82 -8.77 7.09
N ILE A 270 4.10 -9.85 7.40
CA ILE A 270 4.39 -11.19 6.90
C ILE A 270 3.23 -11.65 6.04
N GLY A 271 3.51 -12.00 4.78
CA GLY A 271 2.55 -12.59 3.86
C GLY A 271 2.96 -13.99 3.43
N THR A 272 2.00 -14.87 3.28
CA THR A 272 2.21 -16.23 2.79
C THR A 272 1.24 -16.54 1.67
N GLU A 273 1.75 -17.06 0.55
CA GLU A 273 0.92 -17.60 -0.53
C GLU A 273 1.11 -19.14 -0.60
N LEU A 274 0.01 -19.86 -0.59
CA LEU A 274 -0.06 -21.27 -0.89
C LEU A 274 -0.48 -21.45 -2.34
N LEU A 275 0.46 -21.82 -3.19
CA LEU A 275 0.33 -21.95 -4.65
C LEU A 275 -0.11 -23.38 -5.00
N LEU A 276 -1.38 -23.73 -4.72
CA LEU A 276 -1.92 -25.08 -4.88
C LEU A 276 -1.88 -25.56 -6.34
N SER A 277 -2.08 -24.64 -7.28
CA SER A 277 -1.92 -24.92 -8.70
C SER A 277 -1.52 -23.64 -9.45
N LYS A 278 -1.31 -23.72 -10.78
CA LYS A 278 -1.13 -22.54 -11.64
C LYS A 278 -2.34 -21.61 -11.66
N ASN A 279 -3.51 -22.12 -11.25
CA ASN A 279 -4.79 -21.42 -11.37
C ASN A 279 -5.49 -21.15 -10.04
N PHE A 280 -4.97 -21.66 -8.92
CA PHE A 280 -5.62 -21.50 -7.63
C PHE A 280 -4.61 -21.27 -6.50
N HIS A 281 -4.78 -20.16 -5.78
CA HIS A 281 -3.88 -19.71 -4.72
C HIS A 281 -4.67 -19.31 -3.47
N LEU A 282 -4.17 -19.68 -2.30
CA LEU A 282 -4.64 -19.15 -1.02
C LEU A 282 -3.58 -18.23 -0.43
N ARG A 283 -4.01 -17.23 0.31
CA ARG A 283 -3.12 -16.20 0.88
C ARG A 283 -3.51 -15.90 2.32
N LEU A 284 -2.50 -15.60 3.10
CA LEU A 284 -2.62 -15.18 4.49
C LEU A 284 -1.60 -14.08 4.75
N GLY A 285 -2.03 -13.00 5.38
CA GLY A 285 -1.21 -11.87 5.79
C GLY A 285 -1.34 -11.59 7.28
N TYR A 286 -0.26 -11.08 7.86
CA TYR A 286 -0.22 -10.62 9.23
C TYR A 286 0.56 -9.32 9.34
N ASP A 287 -0.12 -8.28 9.83
CA ASP A 287 0.43 -6.95 10.08
C ASP A 287 0.51 -6.75 11.60
N PHE A 288 1.73 -6.64 12.11
CA PHE A 288 1.98 -6.50 13.55
C PHE A 288 1.50 -5.16 14.08
N LYS A 289 1.65 -4.07 13.33
CA LYS A 289 1.18 -2.73 13.70
C LYS A 289 -0.33 -2.70 13.85
N ASN A 290 -1.05 -3.11 12.81
CA ASN A 290 -2.52 -3.16 12.83
C ASN A 290 -3.03 -4.10 13.92
N ARG A 291 -2.31 -5.18 14.22
CA ARG A 291 -2.62 -6.07 15.34
C ARG A 291 -2.50 -5.37 16.67
N TYR A 292 -1.48 -4.57 16.87
CA TYR A 292 -1.22 -3.87 18.13
C TYR A 292 -2.19 -2.70 18.33
N GLU A 293 -2.32 -1.82 17.34
CA GLU A 293 -3.11 -0.59 17.44
C GLU A 293 -4.63 -0.84 17.47
N LEU A 294 -5.10 -1.82 16.71
CA LEU A 294 -6.53 -2.07 16.51
C LEU A 294 -7.07 -3.21 17.36
N LYS A 295 -6.26 -3.76 18.27
CA LYS A 295 -6.69 -4.81 19.20
C LYS A 295 -7.55 -4.22 20.30
N PRO A 296 -8.84 -4.62 20.42
CA PRO A 296 -9.66 -4.18 21.53
C PRO A 296 -9.11 -4.71 22.87
N SER A 297 -9.13 -3.87 23.89
CA SER A 297 -8.66 -4.22 25.25
C SER A 297 -9.46 -5.38 25.88
N ILE A 298 -10.73 -5.54 25.50
CA ILE A 298 -11.69 -6.42 26.16
C ILE A 298 -11.85 -7.78 25.45
N ARG A 299 -11.60 -7.87 24.13
CA ARG A 299 -11.77 -9.11 23.37
C ARG A 299 -10.66 -9.30 22.32
N PRO A 300 -10.01 -10.48 22.25
CA PRO A 300 -9.08 -10.77 21.18
C PRO A 300 -9.86 -10.85 19.85
N GLY A 301 -9.63 -9.87 18.95
CA GLY A 301 -10.16 -9.88 17.59
C GLY A 301 -9.16 -10.46 16.58
N THR A 302 -9.55 -10.49 15.31
CA THR A 302 -8.70 -10.88 14.16
C THR A 302 -8.09 -9.68 13.44
N THR A 303 -8.03 -8.50 14.07
CA THR A 303 -7.37 -7.30 13.54
C THR A 303 -5.91 -7.60 13.22
N GLY A 304 -5.41 -7.04 12.13
CA GLY A 304 -4.06 -7.31 11.63
C GLY A 304 -3.90 -8.63 10.88
N ILE A 305 -4.95 -9.47 10.80
CA ILE A 305 -4.97 -10.67 9.96
C ILE A 305 -5.75 -10.37 8.69
N SER A 306 -5.16 -10.68 7.55
CA SER A 306 -5.80 -10.66 6.25
C SER A 306 -5.73 -12.04 5.59
N TRP A 307 -6.70 -12.36 4.77
CA TRP A 307 -6.70 -13.60 4.00
C TRP A 307 -7.33 -13.37 2.63
N GLY A 308 -7.03 -14.26 1.70
CA GLY A 308 -7.62 -14.15 0.38
C GLY A 308 -7.45 -15.39 -0.47
N VAL A 309 -8.17 -15.38 -1.58
CA VAL A 309 -8.16 -16.44 -2.58
C VAL A 309 -7.97 -15.82 -3.96
N GLY A 310 -7.17 -16.49 -4.79
CA GLY A 310 -7.00 -16.13 -6.19
C GLY A 310 -7.26 -17.32 -7.09
N PHE A 311 -7.99 -17.10 -8.18
CA PHE A 311 -8.20 -18.14 -9.19
C PHE A 311 -8.16 -17.54 -10.60
N LYS A 312 -7.73 -18.37 -11.55
CA LYS A 312 -7.58 -18.01 -12.95
C LYS A 312 -8.48 -18.90 -13.81
N ILE A 313 -9.34 -18.27 -14.59
CA ILE A 313 -10.20 -18.95 -15.59
C ILE A 313 -9.87 -18.36 -16.96
N LYS A 314 -9.25 -19.17 -17.83
CA LYS A 314 -8.79 -18.73 -19.16
C LYS A 314 -7.87 -17.50 -19.04
N LYS A 315 -8.30 -16.34 -19.58
CA LYS A 315 -7.57 -15.07 -19.54
C LYS A 315 -7.91 -14.18 -18.34
N PHE A 316 -8.93 -14.54 -17.55
CA PHE A 316 -9.35 -13.76 -16.41
C PHE A 316 -8.72 -14.31 -15.12
N LYS A 317 -8.19 -13.40 -14.29
CA LYS A 317 -7.74 -13.67 -12.93
C LYS A 317 -8.68 -12.96 -11.98
N PHE A 318 -9.15 -13.67 -10.98
CA PHE A 318 -10.01 -13.17 -9.91
C PHE A 318 -9.27 -13.31 -8.60
N ASN A 319 -9.23 -12.24 -7.83
CA ASN A 319 -8.70 -12.26 -6.49
C ASN A 319 -9.75 -11.66 -5.55
N TYR A 320 -9.91 -12.27 -4.40
CA TYR A 320 -10.70 -11.78 -3.29
C TYR A 320 -9.83 -11.72 -2.06
N ALA A 321 -9.99 -10.67 -1.27
CA ALA A 321 -9.38 -10.57 0.05
C ALA A 321 -10.35 -9.97 1.05
N ASN A 322 -10.17 -10.38 2.29
CA ASN A 322 -10.82 -9.81 3.44
C ASN A 322 -9.77 -9.48 4.48
N SER A 323 -9.82 -8.26 5.00
CA SER A 323 -8.99 -7.82 6.11
C SER A 323 -9.81 -7.10 7.14
N LYS A 324 -9.36 -7.16 8.39
CA LYS A 324 -10.04 -6.55 9.50
C LYS A 324 -9.22 -5.38 10.02
N TYR A 325 -9.68 -4.17 9.67
CA TYR A 325 -9.06 -2.92 10.10
C TYR A 325 -9.64 -2.38 11.42
N HIS A 326 -10.86 -2.75 11.78
CA HIS A 326 -11.50 -2.26 13.00
C HIS A 326 -12.34 -3.37 13.64
N PHE A 327 -12.63 -3.22 14.92
CA PHE A 327 -13.53 -4.14 15.65
C PHE A 327 -14.89 -4.28 14.97
N SER A 328 -15.45 -3.19 14.48
CA SER A 328 -16.79 -3.14 13.88
C SER A 328 -16.79 -3.21 12.36
N GLY A 329 -15.61 -3.29 11.70
CA GLY A 329 -15.55 -3.22 10.24
C GLY A 329 -14.49 -4.11 9.62
N THR A 330 -14.86 -4.79 8.53
CA THR A 330 -13.96 -5.52 7.65
C THR A 330 -13.95 -4.86 6.28
N SER A 331 -12.82 -4.88 5.59
CA SER A 331 -12.76 -4.51 4.18
C SER A 331 -12.82 -5.75 3.31
N ASN A 332 -13.56 -5.64 2.20
CA ASN A 332 -13.66 -6.67 1.19
C ASN A 332 -13.10 -6.13 -0.12
N HIS A 333 -12.08 -6.79 -0.63
CA HIS A 333 -11.40 -6.42 -1.86
C HIS A 333 -11.69 -7.43 -2.96
N ILE A 334 -12.06 -6.95 -4.14
CA ILE A 334 -12.28 -7.78 -5.33
C ILE A 334 -11.43 -7.22 -6.46
N THR A 335 -10.51 -8.02 -6.98
CA THR A 335 -9.71 -7.63 -8.15
C THR A 335 -9.99 -8.57 -9.31
N ILE A 336 -10.27 -8.01 -10.47
CA ILE A 336 -10.41 -8.73 -11.73
C ILE A 336 -9.31 -8.23 -12.67
N SER A 337 -8.51 -9.16 -13.18
CA SER A 337 -7.46 -8.85 -14.14
C SER A 337 -7.67 -9.65 -15.41
N THR A 338 -7.43 -9.03 -16.57
CA THR A 338 -7.47 -9.69 -17.87
C THR A 338 -6.42 -9.13 -18.80
N GLN A 339 -6.02 -9.92 -19.79
CA GLN A 339 -5.10 -9.45 -20.81
C GLN A 339 -5.87 -9.11 -22.08
N ILE A 340 -5.78 -7.85 -22.51
CA ILE A 340 -6.40 -7.31 -23.71
C ILE A 340 -5.28 -7.11 -24.75
N GLY A 341 -5.43 -7.71 -25.92
CA GLY A 341 -4.42 -7.66 -26.96
C GLY A 341 -3.54 -8.90 -27.05
N GLY A 342 -2.67 -8.94 -28.06
CA GLY A 342 -1.74 -10.05 -28.28
C GLY A 342 -0.59 -10.08 -27.27
N LYS A 343 0.02 -11.25 -27.10
CA LYS A 343 1.28 -11.34 -26.32
C LYS A 343 2.34 -10.48 -26.99
N PRO A 344 3.19 -9.78 -26.20
CA PRO A 344 4.30 -9.02 -26.76
C PRO A 344 5.19 -9.96 -27.58
N LYS A 345 5.67 -9.50 -28.74
CA LYS A 345 6.69 -10.24 -29.49
C LYS A 345 7.97 -10.20 -28.66
N ILE A 346 8.37 -11.37 -28.18
CA ILE A 346 9.57 -11.53 -27.33
C ILE A 346 10.76 -11.62 -28.27
N ASP A 347 11.58 -10.59 -28.32
CA ASP A 347 12.93 -10.71 -28.90
C ASP A 347 13.78 -11.54 -27.92
N GLY A 348 14.66 -12.39 -28.43
CA GLY A 348 15.35 -13.53 -27.80
C GLY A 348 15.98 -13.41 -26.40
N PHE A 349 15.99 -12.24 -25.76
CA PHE A 349 16.47 -12.05 -24.38
C PHE A 349 15.47 -12.51 -23.28
N TYR A 350 14.22 -12.80 -23.64
CA TYR A 350 13.14 -13.13 -22.71
C TYR A 350 12.58 -14.55 -22.89
N ARG A 351 13.35 -15.48 -23.47
CA ARG A 351 12.95 -16.90 -23.48
C ARG A 351 12.93 -17.37 -22.02
N GLN A 352 11.76 -17.63 -21.54
CA GLN A 352 11.54 -18.40 -20.31
C GLN A 352 11.49 -19.87 -20.74
N ASP A 353 12.50 -20.63 -20.35
CA ASP A 353 12.43 -22.08 -20.26
C ASP A 353 11.72 -22.50 -18.95
#